data_264e43ce0bc12720b25b01811362ebcb
#
_entry.id   264e43ce0bc12720b25b01811362ebcb
#
_cell.length_a   1.000
_cell.length_b   1.000
_cell.length_c   1.000
_cell.angle_alpha   90.00
_cell.angle_beta   90.00
_cell.angle_gamma   90.00
#
_symmetry.space_group_name_H-M   'P 1'
#
loop_
_entity.id
_entity.type
_entity.pdbx_description
1 polymer ?
#
loop_
_entity_poly.entity_id
_entity_poly.type
_entity_poly.pdbx_seq_one_letter_code
_entity_poly.pdbx_strand_id
1 'polypeptide(L)'
;MERAFVYESKCMTSMVERLFKPVVTKDCWKIIVECVDTISNPAIKNLLGAYTVQVLFDFSSYETLSPLDQKKILLDALLKGARRVFQELSIPCSLIEDVVSEIEKNDYENSWEWRRKKIQSTIFSIQVEHQLDKVDLFWKIGHKGKIIRQLIQSCPPHEMDYGAKLGKLEAKGNFLCLLDKQNEIVSKISVSE
;
A
#
# COMPACT_ATOMS: atom_id res chain seq x y z
N MET A 1 -8.71 17.69 8.87
CA MET A 1 -9.44 16.99 7.79
C MET A 1 -8.52 16.61 6.64
N GLU A 2 -8.04 17.53 5.81
CA GLU A 2 -7.25 17.25 4.61
C GLU A 2 -6.01 16.37 4.84
N ARG A 3 -5.24 16.62 5.89
CA ARG A 3 -4.04 15.84 6.20
C ARG A 3 -4.34 14.40 6.61
N ALA A 4 -5.41 14.16 7.37
CA ALA A 4 -5.83 12.81 7.76
C ALA A 4 -6.24 12.00 6.55
N PHE A 5 -7.10 12.55 5.68
CA PHE A 5 -7.54 11.92 4.44
C PHE A 5 -6.37 11.52 3.52
N VAL A 6 -5.35 12.39 3.39
CA VAL A 6 -4.14 12.06 2.60
C VAL A 6 -3.43 10.84 3.15
N TYR A 7 -3.36 10.66 4.47
CA TYR A 7 -2.74 9.47 5.08
C TYR A 7 -3.62 8.22 4.89
N GLU A 8 -4.92 8.32 5.13
CA GLU A 8 -5.87 7.20 5.00
C GLU A 8 -5.94 6.68 3.56
N SER A 9 -5.93 7.58 2.57
CA SER A 9 -5.94 7.19 1.15
C SER A 9 -4.72 6.37 0.74
N LYS A 10 -3.59 6.46 1.48
CA LYS A 10 -2.37 5.69 1.20
C LYS A 10 -2.58 4.19 1.32
N CYS A 11 -3.49 3.73 2.18
CA CYS A 11 -3.82 2.31 2.29
C CYS A 11 -4.25 1.74 0.94
N MET A 12 -5.20 2.38 0.26
CA MET A 12 -5.72 1.89 -1.02
C MET A 12 -4.80 2.23 -2.20
N THR A 13 -4.18 3.41 -2.20
CA THR A 13 -3.23 3.81 -3.25
C THR A 13 -2.05 2.83 -3.31
N SER A 14 -1.41 2.53 -2.18
CA SER A 14 -0.28 1.59 -2.14
C SER A 14 -0.68 0.16 -2.51
N MET A 15 -1.93 -0.25 -2.22
CA MET A 15 -2.43 -1.55 -2.62
C MET A 15 -2.61 -1.63 -4.14
N VAL A 16 -3.22 -0.61 -4.75
CA VAL A 16 -3.35 -0.49 -6.20
C VAL A 16 -1.96 -0.48 -6.87
N GLU A 17 -1.04 0.36 -6.40
CA GLU A 17 0.32 0.45 -6.95
C GLU A 17 1.08 -0.88 -6.87
N ARG A 18 0.91 -1.65 -5.80
CA ARG A 18 1.56 -2.95 -5.61
C ARG A 18 0.99 -4.03 -6.51
N LEU A 19 -0.31 -4.02 -6.78
CA LEU A 19 -0.99 -5.02 -7.61
C LEU A 19 -0.98 -4.68 -9.09
N PHE A 20 -0.89 -3.40 -9.42
CA PHE A 20 -0.89 -2.93 -10.79
C PHE A 20 0.42 -3.28 -11.50
N LYS A 21 0.30 -4.00 -12.61
CA LYS A 21 1.46 -4.32 -13.45
C LYS A 21 1.86 -3.08 -14.25
N PRO A 22 3.14 -2.67 -14.21
CA PRO A 22 3.60 -1.51 -14.96
C PRO A 22 3.24 -1.59 -16.44
N VAL A 23 2.69 -0.51 -16.97
CA VAL A 23 2.39 -0.33 -18.38
C VAL A 23 3.38 0.67 -18.95
N VAL A 24 4.02 0.29 -20.06
CA VAL A 24 4.91 1.22 -20.76
C VAL A 24 4.07 2.25 -21.49
N THR A 25 4.18 3.49 -21.09
CA THR A 25 3.56 4.64 -21.75
C THR A 25 4.63 5.56 -22.31
N LYS A 26 4.26 6.40 -23.28
CA LYS A 26 5.20 7.33 -23.91
C LYS A 26 5.65 8.43 -22.93
N ASP A 27 4.72 8.92 -22.14
CA ASP A 27 4.90 10.14 -21.35
C ASP A 27 4.14 10.18 -20.00
N CYS A 28 3.43 9.09 -19.62
CA CYS A 28 2.75 9.00 -18.32
C CYS A 28 3.55 8.12 -17.35
N TRP A 29 4.10 8.73 -16.32
CA TRP A 29 4.76 8.01 -15.24
C TRP A 29 3.98 8.01 -13.93
N LYS A 30 2.95 8.86 -13.82
CA LYS A 30 2.15 9.00 -12.61
C LYS A 30 0.73 9.48 -12.92
N ILE A 31 -0.24 8.92 -12.18
CA ILE A 31 -1.62 9.40 -12.14
C ILE A 31 -1.91 9.93 -10.73
N ILE A 32 -2.45 11.13 -10.65
CA ILE A 32 -2.87 11.78 -9.41
C ILE A 32 -4.38 11.96 -9.47
N VAL A 33 -5.09 11.35 -8.52
CA VAL A 33 -6.53 11.52 -8.35
C VAL A 33 -6.76 12.50 -7.21
N GLU A 34 -7.26 13.68 -7.56
CA GLU A 34 -7.64 14.70 -6.58
C GLU A 34 -9.11 14.51 -6.21
N CYS A 35 -9.36 14.09 -4.97
CA CYS A 35 -10.70 14.06 -4.39
C CYS A 35 -11.11 15.48 -4.01
N VAL A 36 -12.24 15.96 -4.52
CA VAL A 36 -12.73 17.34 -4.32
C VAL A 36 -14.24 17.37 -4.07
N ASP A 37 -14.71 18.30 -3.25
CA ASP A 37 -16.17 18.55 -3.06
C ASP A 37 -16.84 19.10 -4.31
N THR A 38 -16.10 19.86 -5.11
CA THR A 38 -16.59 20.46 -6.36
C THR A 38 -15.50 20.41 -7.41
N ILE A 39 -15.84 19.89 -8.59
CA ILE A 39 -14.91 19.86 -9.72
C ILE A 39 -14.75 21.29 -10.25
N SER A 40 -13.60 21.90 -10.01
CA SER A 40 -13.24 23.21 -10.53
C SER A 40 -12.63 23.15 -11.93
N ASN A 41 -12.05 22.01 -12.29
CA ASN A 41 -11.49 21.78 -13.62
C ASN A 41 -11.79 20.34 -14.08
N PRO A 42 -12.71 20.16 -15.04
CA PRO A 42 -13.05 18.84 -15.56
C PRO A 42 -11.96 18.24 -16.48
N ALA A 43 -11.03 19.06 -16.98
CA ALA A 43 -9.97 18.58 -17.87
C ALA A 43 -8.88 17.82 -17.07
N ILE A 44 -8.29 16.83 -17.73
CA ILE A 44 -7.10 16.13 -17.21
C ILE A 44 -5.89 17.06 -17.43
N LYS A 45 -5.15 17.34 -16.37
CA LYS A 45 -3.92 18.13 -16.45
C LYS A 45 -2.73 17.20 -16.59
N ASN A 46 -1.85 17.47 -17.54
CA ASN A 46 -0.55 16.80 -17.65
C ASN A 46 0.56 17.81 -17.32
N LEU A 47 1.33 17.50 -16.29
CA LEU A 47 2.53 18.25 -15.94
C LEU A 47 3.72 17.28 -15.95
N LEU A 48 4.54 17.36 -16.99
CA LEU A 48 5.75 16.54 -17.14
C LEU A 48 5.50 15.03 -16.97
N GLY A 49 4.36 14.54 -17.48
CA GLY A 49 3.99 13.12 -17.40
C GLY A 49 3.26 12.71 -16.12
N ALA A 50 3.02 13.63 -15.19
CA ALA A 50 2.08 13.43 -14.09
C ALA A 50 0.69 13.90 -14.53
N TYR A 51 -0.24 12.95 -14.68
CA TYR A 51 -1.63 13.20 -15.08
C TYR A 51 -2.50 13.38 -13.85
N THR A 52 -3.08 14.56 -13.68
CA THR A 52 -3.95 14.91 -12.55
C THR A 52 -5.39 15.02 -13.00
N VAL A 53 -6.29 14.38 -12.26
CA VAL A 53 -7.73 14.34 -12.53
C VAL A 53 -8.52 14.59 -11.25
N GLN A 54 -9.53 15.47 -11.32
CA GLN A 54 -10.44 15.70 -10.20
C GLN A 54 -11.61 14.71 -10.23
N VAL A 55 -11.95 14.17 -9.04
CA VAL A 55 -13.09 13.29 -8.80
C VAL A 55 -13.92 13.85 -7.65
N LEU A 56 -15.24 13.92 -7.83
CA LEU A 56 -16.15 14.31 -6.75
C LEU A 56 -16.04 13.30 -5.59
N PHE A 57 -15.94 13.83 -4.38
CA PHE A 57 -15.80 13.05 -3.18
C PHE A 57 -16.57 13.71 -2.03
N ASP A 58 -17.43 12.92 -1.36
CA ASP A 58 -18.18 13.39 -0.21
C ASP A 58 -17.38 13.10 1.08
N PHE A 59 -16.59 14.09 1.50
CA PHE A 59 -15.77 13.97 2.72
C PHE A 59 -16.62 13.84 3.98
N SER A 60 -17.78 14.49 4.03
CA SER A 60 -18.64 14.45 5.23
C SER A 60 -19.25 13.07 5.46
N SER A 61 -19.73 12.43 4.40
CA SER A 61 -20.20 11.05 4.49
C SER A 61 -19.06 10.08 4.77
N TYR A 62 -17.87 10.27 4.15
CA TYR A 62 -16.72 9.42 4.32
C TYR A 62 -16.28 9.29 5.79
N GLU A 63 -16.25 10.38 6.54
CA GLU A 63 -15.83 10.39 7.95
C GLU A 63 -16.75 9.57 8.87
N THR A 64 -17.99 9.32 8.46
CA THR A 64 -18.96 8.56 9.27
C THR A 64 -19.00 7.07 8.97
N LEU A 65 -18.29 6.62 7.95
CA LEU A 65 -18.32 5.25 7.47
C LEU A 65 -17.46 4.30 8.31
N SER A 66 -17.79 3.01 8.21
CA SER A 66 -16.91 1.97 8.72
C SER A 66 -15.57 1.95 7.96
N PRO A 67 -14.45 1.47 8.58
CA PRO A 67 -13.16 1.38 7.90
C PRO A 67 -13.20 0.60 6.57
N LEU A 68 -14.05 -0.43 6.49
CA LEU A 68 -14.23 -1.20 5.25
C LEU A 68 -14.93 -0.35 4.17
N ASP A 69 -15.98 0.37 4.53
CA ASP A 69 -16.69 1.21 3.56
C ASP A 69 -15.86 2.43 3.15
N GLN A 70 -15.03 2.97 4.04
CA GLN A 70 -14.03 3.98 3.70
C GLN A 70 -13.06 3.45 2.61
N LYS A 71 -12.53 2.24 2.76
CA LYS A 71 -11.66 1.62 1.76
C LYS A 71 -12.37 1.45 0.41
N LYS A 72 -13.63 1.02 0.41
CA LYS A 72 -14.42 0.87 -0.84
C LYS A 72 -14.59 2.19 -1.58
N ILE A 73 -14.94 3.26 -0.86
CA ILE A 73 -15.12 4.58 -1.46
C ILE A 73 -13.79 5.15 -1.98
N LEU A 74 -12.69 4.96 -1.25
CA LEU A 74 -11.35 5.34 -1.71
C LEU A 74 -10.95 4.61 -2.99
N LEU A 75 -11.21 3.29 -3.06
CA LEU A 75 -10.92 2.49 -4.25
C LEU A 75 -11.78 2.94 -5.44
N ASP A 76 -13.07 3.21 -5.23
CA ASP A 76 -13.97 3.71 -6.25
C ASP A 76 -13.51 5.08 -6.81
N ALA A 77 -13.07 5.99 -5.95
CA ALA A 77 -12.51 7.27 -6.37
C ALA A 77 -11.23 7.09 -7.21
N LEU A 78 -10.32 6.20 -6.79
CA LEU A 78 -9.11 5.86 -7.55
C LEU A 78 -9.47 5.26 -8.92
N LEU A 79 -10.43 4.33 -8.97
CA LEU A 79 -10.89 3.71 -10.21
C LEU A 79 -11.51 4.73 -11.18
N LYS A 80 -12.38 5.62 -10.67
CA LYS A 80 -12.99 6.69 -11.48
C LYS A 80 -11.93 7.60 -12.10
N GLY A 81 -10.95 8.03 -11.30
CA GLY A 81 -9.86 8.86 -11.78
C GLY A 81 -8.96 8.15 -12.78
N ALA A 82 -8.53 6.92 -12.46
CA ALA A 82 -7.68 6.12 -13.33
C ALA A 82 -8.34 5.82 -14.69
N ARG A 83 -9.62 5.45 -14.72
CA ARG A 83 -10.37 5.22 -15.97
C ARG A 83 -10.35 6.42 -16.90
N ARG A 84 -10.53 7.63 -16.38
CA ARG A 84 -10.50 8.86 -17.20
C ARG A 84 -9.12 9.06 -17.84
N VAL A 85 -8.04 8.87 -17.07
CA VAL A 85 -6.67 8.99 -17.61
C VAL A 85 -6.37 7.87 -18.60
N PHE A 86 -6.81 6.63 -18.34
CA PHE A 86 -6.61 5.50 -19.24
C PHE A 86 -7.31 5.72 -20.58
N GLN A 87 -8.54 6.23 -20.57
CA GLN A 87 -9.27 6.60 -21.77
C GLN A 87 -8.54 7.68 -22.57
N GLU A 88 -8.05 8.73 -21.91
CA GLU A 88 -7.27 9.81 -22.54
C GLU A 88 -5.99 9.28 -23.21
N LEU A 89 -5.32 8.31 -22.56
CA LEU A 89 -4.07 7.70 -23.05
C LEU A 89 -4.29 6.49 -23.95
N SER A 90 -5.54 6.12 -24.26
CA SER A 90 -5.88 4.89 -25.00
C SER A 90 -5.31 3.61 -24.36
N ILE A 91 -5.23 3.58 -23.01
CA ILE A 91 -4.84 2.40 -22.24
C ILE A 91 -6.13 1.59 -21.93
N PRO A 92 -6.09 0.24 -22.06
CA PRO A 92 -7.25 -0.59 -21.71
C PRO A 92 -7.66 -0.43 -20.24
N CYS A 93 -8.91 -0.04 -19.97
CA CYS A 93 -9.42 0.12 -18.61
C CYS A 93 -9.49 -1.22 -17.85
N SER A 94 -9.56 -2.36 -18.55
CA SER A 94 -9.52 -3.68 -17.92
C SER A 94 -8.32 -3.89 -17.01
N LEU A 95 -7.18 -3.27 -17.29
CA LEU A 95 -5.97 -3.39 -16.48
C LEU A 95 -6.15 -2.88 -15.04
N ILE A 96 -6.87 -1.78 -14.85
CA ILE A 96 -7.17 -1.28 -13.50
C ILE A 96 -8.39 -2.01 -12.90
N GLU A 97 -9.34 -2.43 -13.72
CA GLU A 97 -10.51 -3.20 -13.29
C GLU A 97 -10.13 -4.58 -12.76
N ASP A 98 -9.15 -5.24 -13.35
CA ASP A 98 -8.59 -6.51 -12.87
C ASP A 98 -7.98 -6.33 -11.46
N VAL A 99 -7.25 -5.22 -11.23
CA VAL A 99 -6.68 -4.90 -9.92
C VAL A 99 -7.78 -4.65 -8.88
N VAL A 100 -8.81 -3.89 -9.25
CA VAL A 100 -9.97 -3.65 -8.36
C VAL A 100 -10.65 -4.97 -7.99
N SER A 101 -10.89 -5.84 -8.97
CA SER A 101 -11.50 -7.15 -8.74
C SER A 101 -10.65 -8.03 -7.83
N GLU A 102 -9.32 -7.96 -7.91
CA GLU A 102 -8.41 -8.67 -7.01
C GLU A 102 -8.49 -8.11 -5.58
N ILE A 103 -8.55 -6.79 -5.44
CA ILE A 103 -8.71 -6.12 -4.13
C ILE A 103 -10.03 -6.55 -3.46
N GLU A 104 -11.13 -6.54 -4.21
CA GLU A 104 -12.45 -6.95 -3.73
C GLU A 104 -12.48 -8.41 -3.28
N LYS A 105 -11.87 -9.32 -4.04
CA LYS A 105 -11.75 -10.76 -3.70
C LYS A 105 -10.94 -10.99 -2.42
N ASN A 106 -10.04 -10.08 -2.07
CA ASN A 106 -9.22 -10.13 -0.88
C ASN A 106 -9.78 -9.26 0.26
N ASP A 107 -11.08 -8.95 0.25
CA ASP A 107 -11.79 -8.18 1.29
C ASP A 107 -11.09 -6.86 1.67
N TYR A 108 -10.46 -6.21 0.67
CA TYR A 108 -9.73 -4.94 0.84
C TYR A 108 -8.58 -5.03 1.87
N GLU A 109 -8.03 -6.22 2.11
CA GLU A 109 -6.91 -6.42 3.00
C GLU A 109 -5.59 -6.06 2.31
N ASN A 110 -4.97 -4.95 2.72
CA ASN A 110 -3.67 -4.54 2.23
C ASN A 110 -2.56 -5.15 3.09
N SER A 111 -2.26 -6.41 2.84
CA SER A 111 -1.26 -7.20 3.56
C SER A 111 -0.33 -7.92 2.58
N TRP A 112 0.97 -7.90 2.87
CA TRP A 112 1.95 -8.60 2.03
C TRP A 112 3.18 -9.03 2.81
N GLU A 113 3.87 -10.06 2.29
CA GLU A 113 5.19 -10.47 2.76
C GLU A 113 6.25 -9.59 2.08
N TRP A 114 6.96 -8.76 2.87
CA TRP A 114 7.98 -7.87 2.32
C TRP A 114 9.26 -8.62 1.97
N ARG A 115 9.79 -9.42 2.90
CA ARG A 115 10.97 -10.29 2.69
C ARG A 115 10.89 -11.51 3.56
N ARG A 116 11.51 -12.60 3.09
CA ARG A 116 11.69 -13.83 3.87
C ARG A 116 13.11 -14.34 3.83
N LYS A 117 13.48 -15.09 4.87
CA LYS A 117 14.74 -15.80 4.99
C LYS A 117 14.49 -17.15 5.62
N LYS A 118 15.02 -18.20 5.00
CA LYS A 118 15.02 -19.56 5.59
C LYS A 118 16.33 -19.76 6.34
N ILE A 119 16.24 -20.18 7.59
CA ILE A 119 17.37 -20.58 8.41
C ILE A 119 17.06 -21.98 8.95
N GLN A 120 17.87 -22.95 8.59
CA GLN A 120 17.60 -24.38 8.87
C GLN A 120 16.20 -24.81 8.39
N SER A 121 15.34 -25.28 9.30
CA SER A 121 13.95 -25.72 9.03
C SER A 121 12.92 -24.60 9.23
N THR A 122 13.33 -23.41 9.68
CA THR A 122 12.44 -22.29 10.03
C THR A 122 12.47 -21.22 8.95
N ILE A 123 11.29 -20.74 8.58
CA ILE A 123 11.11 -19.61 7.67
C ILE A 123 10.73 -18.39 8.50
N PHE A 124 11.52 -17.36 8.40
CA PHE A 124 11.28 -16.06 8.98
C PHE A 124 10.88 -15.08 7.87
N SER A 125 9.84 -14.32 8.07
CA SER A 125 9.47 -13.25 7.14
C SER A 125 8.96 -12.02 7.87
N ILE A 126 8.99 -10.89 7.16
CA ILE A 126 8.33 -9.66 7.60
C ILE A 126 7.02 -9.54 6.85
N GLN A 127 5.93 -9.58 7.61
CA GLN A 127 4.58 -9.28 7.13
C GLN A 127 4.29 -7.80 7.39
N VAL A 128 3.78 -7.13 6.38
CA VAL A 128 3.32 -5.74 6.47
C VAL A 128 1.80 -5.74 6.34
N GLU A 129 1.10 -5.06 7.24
CA GLU A 129 -0.35 -4.85 7.19
C GLU A 129 -0.63 -3.35 7.20
N HIS A 130 -1.14 -2.85 6.08
CA HIS A 130 -1.42 -1.43 5.88
C HIS A 130 -2.91 -1.16 6.07
N GLN A 131 -3.26 -0.49 7.15
CA GLN A 131 -4.61 -0.04 7.48
C GLN A 131 -4.77 1.45 7.14
N LEU A 132 -5.96 2.01 7.33
CA LEU A 132 -6.22 3.42 7.04
C LEU A 132 -5.42 4.35 7.96
N ASP A 133 -5.31 4.00 9.23
CA ASP A 133 -4.71 4.80 10.30
C ASP A 133 -3.27 4.44 10.64
N LYS A 134 -2.81 3.25 10.24
CA LYS A 134 -1.48 2.72 10.58
C LYS A 134 -0.97 1.65 9.63
N VAL A 135 0.33 1.37 9.76
CA VAL A 135 0.97 0.18 9.20
C VAL A 135 1.61 -0.63 10.32
N ASP A 136 1.19 -1.87 10.45
CA ASP A 136 1.77 -2.82 11.41
C ASP A 136 2.82 -3.71 10.71
N LEU A 137 4.00 -3.81 11.32
CA LEU A 137 5.07 -4.70 10.89
C LEU A 137 5.15 -5.89 11.83
N PHE A 138 5.16 -7.11 11.28
CA PHE A 138 5.22 -8.34 12.07
C PHE A 138 6.38 -9.23 11.64
N TRP A 139 7.00 -9.91 12.63
CA TRP A 139 7.67 -11.18 12.37
C TRP A 139 6.59 -12.25 12.11
N LYS A 140 6.76 -12.99 11.02
CA LYS A 140 6.00 -14.21 10.74
C LYS A 140 7.00 -15.37 10.69
N ILE A 141 6.85 -16.31 11.60
CA ILE A 141 7.78 -17.40 11.81
C ILE A 141 7.05 -18.70 11.53
N GLY A 142 7.49 -19.41 10.50
CA GLY A 142 6.95 -20.71 10.12
C GLY A 142 7.92 -21.84 10.45
N HIS A 143 7.54 -22.76 11.35
CA HIS A 143 8.31 -23.94 11.69
C HIS A 143 7.40 -25.16 11.80
N LYS A 144 7.74 -26.25 11.06
CA LYS A 144 6.99 -27.52 11.10
C LYS A 144 5.46 -27.37 11.01
N GLY A 145 4.99 -26.52 10.09
CA GLY A 145 3.55 -26.27 9.87
C GLY A 145 2.89 -25.32 10.88
N LYS A 146 3.59 -24.88 11.92
CA LYS A 146 3.10 -23.85 12.83
C LYS A 146 3.55 -22.47 12.36
N ILE A 147 2.67 -21.49 12.48
CA ILE A 147 2.95 -20.09 12.18
C ILE A 147 2.76 -19.28 13.45
N ILE A 148 3.78 -18.51 13.81
CA ILE A 148 3.74 -17.55 14.91
C ILE A 148 3.87 -16.17 14.31
N ARG A 149 3.06 -15.21 14.81
CA ARG A 149 3.15 -13.80 14.46
C ARG A 149 3.52 -13.00 15.71
N GLN A 150 4.45 -12.09 15.56
CA GLN A 150 4.88 -11.19 16.62
C GLN A 150 4.95 -9.76 16.08
N LEU A 151 4.22 -8.84 16.69
CA LEU A 151 4.28 -7.42 16.32
C LEU A 151 5.69 -6.88 16.58
N ILE A 152 6.25 -6.21 15.58
CA ILE A 152 7.52 -5.49 15.67
C ILE A 152 7.22 -4.06 16.14
N GLN A 153 6.41 -3.36 15.34
CA GLN A 153 5.97 -1.99 15.66
C GLN A 153 4.80 -1.58 14.76
N SER A 154 4.08 -0.55 15.18
CA SER A 154 3.12 0.19 14.38
C SER A 154 3.75 1.52 13.93
N CYS A 155 3.49 1.90 12.68
CA CYS A 155 3.96 3.14 12.06
C CYS A 155 2.77 3.94 11.53
N PRO A 156 2.91 5.26 11.32
CA PRO A 156 1.96 6.01 10.51
C PRO A 156 1.77 5.41 9.11
N PRO A 157 0.59 5.56 8.47
CA PRO A 157 0.28 4.91 7.20
C PRO A 157 0.92 5.61 5.99
N HIS A 158 2.07 6.21 6.15
CA HIS A 158 2.82 6.87 5.10
C HIS A 158 4.09 6.09 4.75
N GLU A 159 4.35 5.90 3.46
CA GLU A 159 5.46 5.06 2.99
C GLU A 159 6.83 5.51 3.51
N MET A 160 7.04 6.82 3.67
CA MET A 160 8.31 7.33 4.23
C MET A 160 8.53 6.89 5.67
N ASP A 161 7.46 6.68 6.46
CA ASP A 161 7.57 6.28 7.86
C ASP A 161 7.88 4.78 7.99
N TYR A 162 6.98 3.92 7.49
CA TYR A 162 7.19 2.46 7.60
C TYR A 162 8.26 1.94 6.63
N GLY A 163 8.36 2.51 5.43
CA GLY A 163 9.33 2.10 4.42
C GLY A 163 10.77 2.39 4.81
N ALA A 164 11.01 3.39 5.67
CA ALA A 164 12.32 3.65 6.25
C ALA A 164 12.78 2.48 7.14
N LYS A 165 11.84 1.78 7.81
CA LYS A 165 12.11 0.62 8.69
C LYS A 165 12.39 -0.68 7.94
N LEU A 166 12.13 -0.71 6.64
CA LEU A 166 12.26 -1.88 5.78
C LEU A 166 13.54 -1.79 4.92
N GLY A 167 14.69 -1.96 5.53
CA GLY A 167 15.99 -1.97 4.85
C GLY A 167 16.41 -3.38 4.41
N LYS A 168 16.87 -4.23 5.32
CA LYS A 168 17.29 -5.61 5.03
C LYS A 168 17.09 -6.58 6.20
N LEU A 169 17.05 -7.89 5.87
CA LEU A 169 17.14 -8.97 6.84
C LEU A 169 18.58 -9.50 6.86
N GLU A 170 19.22 -9.45 8.02
CA GLU A 170 20.61 -9.87 8.20
C GLU A 170 20.77 -10.80 9.41
N ALA A 171 21.46 -11.92 9.23
CA ALA A 171 21.82 -12.80 10.35
C ALA A 171 23.05 -12.23 11.04
N LYS A 172 22.97 -12.07 12.38
CA LYS A 172 24.06 -11.58 13.25
C LYS A 172 24.17 -12.51 14.45
N GLY A 173 25.14 -13.39 14.44
CA GLY A 173 25.29 -14.44 15.46
C GLY A 173 24.02 -15.32 15.52
N ASN A 174 23.45 -15.46 16.71
CA ASN A 174 22.24 -16.25 16.96
C ASN A 174 20.92 -15.48 16.72
N PHE A 175 20.99 -14.34 16.01
CA PHE A 175 19.82 -13.52 15.76
C PHE A 175 19.62 -13.27 14.26
N LEU A 176 18.37 -13.22 13.84
CA LEU A 176 17.97 -12.58 12.60
C LEU A 176 17.48 -11.16 12.92
N CYS A 177 18.09 -10.18 12.29
CA CYS A 177 17.81 -8.77 12.51
C CYS A 177 17.08 -8.17 11.32
N LEU A 178 16.00 -7.42 11.58
CA LEU A 178 15.46 -6.44 10.65
C LEU A 178 16.26 -5.15 10.86
N LEU A 179 16.90 -4.67 9.81
CA LEU A 179 17.61 -3.40 9.79
C LEU A 179 16.81 -2.38 8.96
N ASP A 180 16.85 -1.14 9.35
CA ASP A 180 16.31 -0.03 8.58
C ASP A 180 17.22 0.37 7.39
N LYS A 181 16.83 1.41 6.64
CA LYS A 181 17.60 1.91 5.49
C LYS A 181 18.94 2.54 5.90
N GLN A 182 19.13 2.91 7.17
CA GLN A 182 20.36 3.41 7.76
C GLN A 182 21.24 2.29 8.34
N ASN A 183 20.81 1.02 8.25
CA ASN A 183 21.44 -0.18 8.85
C ASN A 183 21.36 -0.23 10.39
N GLU A 184 20.46 0.50 11.01
CA GLU A 184 20.15 0.39 12.43
C GLU A 184 19.20 -0.79 12.70
N ILE A 185 19.31 -1.41 13.87
CA ILE A 185 18.46 -2.55 14.23
C ILE A 185 17.06 -2.03 14.64
N VAL A 186 16.06 -2.35 13.82
CA VAL A 186 14.64 -2.11 14.14
C VAL A 186 14.12 -3.19 15.09
N SER A 187 14.46 -4.45 14.80
CA SER A 187 14.03 -5.60 15.59
C SER A 187 14.98 -6.78 15.39
N LYS A 188 15.03 -7.67 16.37
CA LYS A 188 15.79 -8.93 16.28
C LYS A 188 15.00 -10.09 16.87
N ILE A 189 15.19 -11.28 16.30
CA ILE A 189 14.58 -12.51 16.76
C ILE A 189 15.65 -13.59 16.88
N SER A 190 15.60 -14.44 17.93
CA SER A 190 16.50 -15.56 18.07
C SER A 190 16.25 -16.60 16.98
N VAL A 191 17.34 -17.14 16.39
CA VAL A 191 17.30 -18.22 15.41
C VAL A 191 17.84 -19.54 15.99
N SER A 192 18.20 -19.55 17.29
CA SER A 192 18.52 -20.78 18.03
C SER A 192 17.25 -21.59 18.27
N GLU A 193 17.37 -22.91 18.06
CA GLU A 193 16.31 -23.89 18.41
C GLU A 193 15.99 -23.88 19.90
#